data_807a894655c176039a0eb7bad5da4a44
#
_entry.id   807a894655c176039a0eb7bad5da4a44
#
_cell.length_a   1.000
_cell.length_b   1.000
_cell.length_c   1.000
_cell.angle_alpha   90.00
_cell.angle_beta   90.00
_cell.angle_gamma   90.00
#
_symmetry.space_group_name_H-M   'P 1'
#
loop_
_entity.id
_entity.type
_entity.pdbx_description
1 polymer ?
#
loop_
_entity_poly.entity_id
_entity_poly.type
_entity_poly.pdbx_seq_one_letter_code
_entity_poly.pdbx_strand_id
1 'polypeptide(L)'
;TPDVQVQLRFGEWTGYGEASKPPYLGETQESVCHFLGQLDLKQFTDPFRMEEFLDYVDSVAPDNRSAKASVDIALHDLVGKIMGQPWYKIWGLSPEKCPDTSFTIGIDTAEVVRQKLREASPYNVLKIKMGLDNDKELVKIIRSETDRPICVDVNQGWDNKE
;
A
#
# COMPACT_ATOMS: atom_id res chain seq x y z
N THR A 1 -6.38 -3.71 -11.84
CA THR A 1 -6.08 -5.11 -11.49
C THR A 1 -7.05 -5.53 -10.40
N PRO A 2 -7.73 -6.67 -10.48
CA PRO A 2 -8.60 -7.11 -9.41
C PRO A 2 -7.76 -7.48 -8.19
N ASP A 3 -8.03 -6.84 -7.04
CA ASP A 3 -7.36 -7.12 -5.77
C ASP A 3 -8.23 -8.03 -4.90
N VAL A 4 -7.65 -8.65 -3.86
CA VAL A 4 -8.38 -9.49 -2.92
C VAL A 4 -8.49 -8.76 -1.60
N GLN A 5 -9.73 -8.50 -1.18
CA GLN A 5 -10.01 -7.93 0.15
C GLN A 5 -10.21 -9.03 1.18
N VAL A 6 -9.64 -8.82 2.36
CA VAL A 6 -9.80 -9.69 3.53
C VAL A 6 -10.61 -8.97 4.58
N GLN A 7 -11.53 -9.69 5.20
CA GLN A 7 -12.28 -9.24 6.36
C GLN A 7 -12.03 -10.21 7.53
N LEU A 8 -11.49 -9.71 8.62
CA LEU A 8 -11.41 -10.42 9.89
C LEU A 8 -12.49 -9.91 10.83
N ARG A 9 -13.23 -10.83 11.45
CA ARG A 9 -14.32 -10.49 12.38
C ARG A 9 -14.06 -11.07 13.75
N PHE A 10 -14.28 -10.22 14.78
CA PHE A 10 -14.26 -10.64 16.16
C PHE A 10 -15.39 -9.92 16.92
N GLY A 11 -16.38 -10.66 17.36
CA GLY A 11 -17.60 -10.08 17.92
C GLY A 11 -18.30 -9.15 16.90
N GLU A 12 -18.52 -7.91 17.30
CA GLU A 12 -19.11 -6.87 16.46
C GLU A 12 -18.08 -6.12 15.58
N TRP A 13 -16.79 -6.35 15.80
CA TRP A 13 -15.71 -5.65 15.12
C TRP A 13 -15.31 -6.33 13.82
N THR A 14 -14.99 -5.53 12.81
CA THR A 14 -14.47 -6.01 11.52
C THR A 14 -13.25 -5.22 11.12
N GLY A 15 -12.14 -5.91 10.90
CA GLY A 15 -10.93 -5.38 10.30
C GLY A 15 -10.86 -5.72 8.82
N TYR A 16 -10.27 -4.83 8.04
CA TYR A 16 -10.13 -4.94 6.59
C TYR A 16 -8.66 -4.91 6.19
N GLY A 17 -8.30 -5.75 5.24
CA GLY A 17 -7.00 -5.76 4.59
C GLY A 17 -7.13 -6.04 3.10
N GLU A 18 -6.09 -5.75 2.34
CA GLU A 18 -6.08 -5.93 0.90
C GLU A 18 -4.76 -6.54 0.44
N ALA A 19 -4.86 -7.57 -0.42
CA ALA A 19 -3.72 -8.18 -1.09
C ALA A 19 -3.51 -7.51 -2.46
N SER A 20 -2.51 -6.63 -2.54
CA SER A 20 -2.05 -6.07 -3.80
C SER A 20 -1.07 -7.04 -4.47
N LYS A 21 -1.29 -7.32 -5.75
CA LYS A 21 -0.58 -8.36 -6.52
C LYS A 21 0.13 -7.77 -7.74
N PRO A 22 1.24 -7.06 -7.56
CA PRO A 22 1.99 -6.60 -8.71
C PRO A 22 2.51 -7.81 -9.50
N PRO A 23 2.45 -7.78 -10.86
CA PRO A 23 2.73 -8.96 -11.70
C PRO A 23 4.09 -9.60 -11.47
N TYR A 24 5.10 -8.81 -11.08
CA TYR A 24 6.47 -9.30 -10.85
C TYR A 24 6.63 -10.11 -9.54
N LEU A 25 5.63 -10.14 -8.65
CA LEU A 25 5.65 -10.99 -7.45
C LEU A 25 5.14 -12.41 -7.71
N GLY A 26 4.54 -12.66 -8.88
CA GLY A 26 4.07 -13.99 -9.27
C GLY A 26 2.82 -14.49 -8.54
N GLU A 27 2.20 -13.68 -7.68
CA GLU A 27 0.94 -14.03 -7.02
C GLU A 27 -0.25 -13.64 -7.90
N THR A 28 -1.29 -14.47 -7.88
CA THR A 28 -2.56 -14.26 -8.59
C THR A 28 -3.73 -14.16 -7.60
N GLN A 29 -4.90 -13.75 -8.08
CA GLN A 29 -6.10 -13.76 -7.26
C GLN A 29 -6.40 -15.17 -6.73
N GLU A 30 -6.23 -16.17 -7.58
CA GLU A 30 -6.45 -17.58 -7.25
C GLU A 30 -5.46 -18.07 -6.18
N SER A 31 -4.17 -17.74 -6.32
CA SER A 31 -3.16 -18.14 -5.33
C SER A 31 -3.40 -17.49 -3.97
N VAL A 32 -3.77 -16.21 -3.94
CA VAL A 32 -4.13 -15.49 -2.72
C VAL A 32 -5.36 -16.12 -2.06
N CYS A 33 -6.43 -16.34 -2.82
CA CYS A 33 -7.65 -16.99 -2.29
C CYS A 33 -7.37 -18.42 -1.82
N HIS A 34 -6.52 -19.16 -2.53
CA HIS A 34 -6.12 -20.51 -2.12
C HIS A 34 -5.39 -20.50 -0.78
N PHE A 35 -4.39 -19.62 -0.60
CA PHE A 35 -3.68 -19.48 0.67
C PHE A 35 -4.64 -19.10 1.82
N LEU A 36 -5.47 -18.08 1.61
CA LEU A 36 -6.44 -17.62 2.62
C LEU A 36 -7.41 -18.74 3.03
N GLY A 37 -7.79 -19.61 2.08
CA GLY A 37 -8.65 -20.76 2.35
C GLY A 37 -8.00 -21.87 3.21
N GLN A 38 -6.68 -21.87 3.38
CA GLN A 38 -5.95 -22.82 4.24
C GLN A 38 -5.89 -22.38 5.71
N LEU A 39 -6.21 -21.10 6.00
CA LEU A 39 -6.09 -20.56 7.34
C LEU A 39 -7.23 -21.05 8.24
N ASP A 40 -6.92 -21.78 9.31
CA ASP A 40 -7.85 -22.05 10.40
C ASP A 40 -7.71 -20.99 11.49
N LEU A 41 -8.48 -19.91 11.32
CA LEU A 41 -8.45 -18.79 12.26
C LEU A 41 -9.36 -18.98 13.47
N LYS A 42 -10.19 -20.03 13.51
CA LYS A 42 -11.12 -20.31 14.62
C LYS A 42 -10.41 -20.67 15.93
N GLN A 43 -9.16 -21.10 15.83
CA GLN A 43 -8.34 -21.42 17.00
C GLN A 43 -7.93 -20.16 17.80
N PHE A 44 -7.98 -18.97 17.20
CA PHE A 44 -7.63 -17.72 17.84
C PHE A 44 -8.85 -17.05 18.43
N THR A 45 -8.92 -17.04 19.77
CA THR A 45 -10.05 -16.47 20.53
C THR A 45 -9.74 -15.11 21.14
N ASP A 46 -8.49 -14.64 21.01
CA ASP A 46 -8.02 -13.36 21.51
C ASP A 46 -7.28 -12.60 20.41
N PRO A 47 -7.85 -11.52 19.83
CA PRO A 47 -7.24 -10.77 18.74
C PRO A 47 -6.00 -9.98 19.18
N PHE A 48 -5.76 -9.80 20.49
CA PHE A 48 -4.57 -9.11 20.99
C PHE A 48 -3.31 -9.97 21.00
N ARG A 49 -3.43 -11.28 20.81
CA ARG A 49 -2.28 -12.19 20.62
C ARG A 49 -1.78 -12.14 19.18
N MET A 50 -1.46 -10.94 18.73
CA MET A 50 -1.16 -10.65 17.33
C MET A 50 0.07 -11.38 16.82
N GLU A 51 1.15 -11.45 17.60
CA GLU A 51 2.39 -12.13 17.24
C GLU A 51 2.12 -13.62 16.98
N GLU A 52 1.48 -14.31 17.90
CA GLU A 52 1.12 -15.72 17.74
C GLU A 52 0.21 -15.98 16.53
N PHE A 53 -0.73 -15.08 16.29
CA PHE A 53 -1.62 -15.16 15.12
C PHE A 53 -0.83 -15.00 13.81
N LEU A 54 0.06 -14.02 13.74
CA LEU A 54 0.86 -13.76 12.52
C LEU A 54 1.92 -14.84 12.30
N ASP A 55 2.54 -15.36 13.35
CA ASP A 55 3.45 -16.51 13.28
C ASP A 55 2.75 -17.75 12.72
N TYR A 56 1.51 -18.01 13.14
CA TYR A 56 0.71 -19.06 12.54
C TYR A 56 0.46 -18.83 11.06
N VAL A 57 0.01 -17.64 10.68
CA VAL A 57 -0.24 -17.27 9.26
C VAL A 57 1.02 -17.48 8.42
N ASP A 58 2.18 -17.10 8.95
CA ASP A 58 3.47 -17.29 8.28
C ASP A 58 3.87 -18.77 8.13
N SER A 59 3.50 -19.60 9.10
CA SER A 59 3.86 -21.03 9.14
C SER A 59 3.08 -21.89 8.16
N VAL A 60 1.89 -21.46 7.70
CA VAL A 60 0.98 -22.29 6.88
C VAL A 60 1.58 -22.64 5.53
N ALA A 61 2.25 -21.71 4.88
CA ALA A 61 2.98 -21.98 3.64
C ALA A 61 4.07 -20.92 3.40
N PRO A 62 5.17 -21.28 2.72
CA PRO A 62 6.18 -20.28 2.31
C PRO A 62 5.59 -19.29 1.29
N ASP A 63 6.29 -18.18 1.09
CA ASP A 63 5.89 -17.10 0.15
C ASP A 63 4.50 -16.52 0.46
N ASN A 64 3.60 -16.39 -0.50
CA ASN A 64 2.24 -15.85 -0.36
C ASN A 64 2.22 -14.46 0.33
N ARG A 65 3.18 -13.61 0.01
CA ARG A 65 3.44 -12.35 0.73
C ARG A 65 2.28 -11.37 0.68
N SER A 66 1.60 -11.26 -0.48
CA SER A 66 0.44 -10.38 -0.61
C SER A 66 -0.73 -10.88 0.23
N ALA A 67 -0.96 -12.20 0.25
CA ALA A 67 -2.00 -12.80 1.08
C ALA A 67 -1.72 -12.60 2.57
N LYS A 68 -0.50 -12.87 3.02
CA LYS A 68 -0.07 -12.67 4.42
C LYS A 68 -0.19 -11.21 4.84
N ALA A 69 0.28 -10.28 4.01
CA ALA A 69 0.16 -8.84 4.26
C ALA A 69 -1.32 -8.40 4.40
N SER A 70 -2.23 -8.96 3.60
CA SER A 70 -3.65 -8.64 3.71
C SER A 70 -4.27 -9.08 5.04
N VAL A 71 -3.82 -10.21 5.58
CA VAL A 71 -4.25 -10.70 6.91
C VAL A 71 -3.67 -9.85 8.02
N ASP A 72 -2.39 -9.49 7.94
CA ASP A 72 -1.70 -8.61 8.88
C ASP A 72 -2.39 -7.23 8.95
N ILE A 73 -2.63 -6.61 7.81
CA ILE A 73 -3.36 -5.33 7.72
C ILE A 73 -4.74 -5.45 8.35
N ALA A 74 -5.49 -6.52 8.03
CA ALA A 74 -6.83 -6.75 8.58
C ALA A 74 -6.81 -6.94 10.11
N LEU A 75 -5.80 -7.62 10.65
CA LEU A 75 -5.63 -7.79 12.09
C LEU A 75 -5.33 -6.47 12.80
N HIS A 76 -4.41 -5.69 12.26
CA HIS A 76 -4.10 -4.36 12.79
C HIS A 76 -5.31 -3.42 12.74
N ASP A 77 -6.07 -3.41 11.65
CA ASP A 77 -7.29 -2.62 11.54
C ASP A 77 -8.35 -3.06 12.57
N LEU A 78 -8.52 -4.38 12.74
CA LEU A 78 -9.42 -4.96 13.73
C LEU A 78 -9.05 -4.53 15.16
N VAL A 79 -7.79 -4.75 15.55
CA VAL A 79 -7.31 -4.45 16.91
C VAL A 79 -7.34 -2.94 17.19
N GLY A 80 -6.94 -2.11 16.23
CA GLY A 80 -7.05 -0.66 16.34
C GLY A 80 -8.48 -0.18 16.60
N LYS A 81 -9.46 -0.78 15.91
CA LYS A 81 -10.90 -0.51 16.12
C LYS A 81 -11.39 -0.97 17.49
N ILE A 82 -11.00 -2.16 17.93
CA ILE A 82 -11.34 -2.67 19.27
C ILE A 82 -10.78 -1.74 20.36
N MET A 83 -9.54 -1.27 20.19
CA MET A 83 -8.91 -0.34 21.15
C MET A 83 -9.44 1.10 21.03
N GLY A 84 -10.17 1.45 19.97
CA GLY A 84 -10.65 2.81 19.70
C GLY A 84 -9.50 3.81 19.50
N GLN A 85 -8.30 3.35 19.10
CA GLN A 85 -7.11 4.18 18.93
C GLN A 85 -6.39 3.88 17.62
N PRO A 86 -5.88 4.89 16.92
CA PRO A 86 -5.01 4.70 15.76
C PRO A 86 -3.64 4.18 16.20
N TRP A 87 -3.01 3.34 15.38
CA TRP A 87 -1.75 2.67 15.70
C TRP A 87 -0.60 3.62 16.05
N TYR A 88 -0.51 4.79 15.42
CA TYR A 88 0.54 5.74 15.77
C TYR A 88 0.49 6.18 17.24
N LYS A 89 -0.72 6.29 17.82
CA LYS A 89 -0.89 6.58 19.25
C LYS A 89 -0.53 5.37 20.12
N ILE A 90 -0.96 4.17 19.70
CA ILE A 90 -0.64 2.93 20.41
C ILE A 90 0.87 2.75 20.51
N TRP A 91 1.60 3.06 19.43
CA TRP A 91 3.06 3.01 19.39
C TRP A 91 3.77 4.25 19.96
N GLY A 92 3.04 5.23 20.44
CA GLY A 92 3.64 6.46 21.00
C GLY A 92 4.34 7.34 19.97
N LEU A 93 3.92 7.27 18.69
CA LEU A 93 4.51 8.05 17.61
C LEU A 93 3.87 9.45 17.54
N SER A 94 4.67 10.44 17.12
CA SER A 94 4.22 11.81 16.93
C SER A 94 3.90 12.08 15.46
N PRO A 95 2.68 12.49 15.10
CA PRO A 95 2.31 12.83 13.73
C PRO A 95 3.16 13.97 13.14
N GLU A 96 3.62 14.92 13.99
CA GLU A 96 4.42 16.07 13.58
C GLU A 96 5.82 15.67 13.08
N LYS A 97 6.27 14.44 13.41
CA LYS A 97 7.53 13.87 12.93
C LYS A 97 7.36 13.02 11.66
N CYS A 98 6.13 12.89 11.17
CA CYS A 98 5.87 12.18 9.92
C CYS A 98 6.45 12.97 8.73
N PRO A 99 7.17 12.33 7.80
CA PRO A 99 7.59 12.99 6.57
C PRO A 99 6.38 13.39 5.71
N ASP A 100 6.60 14.37 4.83
CA ASP A 100 5.57 14.79 3.87
C ASP A 100 5.11 13.62 2.99
N THR A 101 3.81 13.47 2.84
CA THR A 101 3.23 12.54 1.88
C THR A 101 3.42 13.07 0.46
N SER A 102 3.95 12.24 -0.44
CA SER A 102 4.05 12.56 -1.86
C SER A 102 2.73 12.31 -2.59
N PHE A 103 2.33 13.25 -3.46
CA PHE A 103 1.20 13.05 -4.37
C PHE A 103 1.70 12.42 -5.67
N THR A 104 1.09 11.29 -6.07
CA THR A 104 1.50 10.57 -7.29
C THR A 104 0.81 11.13 -8.52
N ILE A 105 1.62 11.48 -9.53
CA ILE A 105 1.18 11.85 -10.88
C ILE A 105 1.57 10.71 -11.83
N GLY A 106 0.58 10.10 -12.48
CA GLY A 106 0.78 9.05 -13.47
C GLY A 106 1.32 9.58 -14.80
N ILE A 107 1.75 8.65 -15.67
CA ILE A 107 2.10 8.95 -17.06
C ILE A 107 0.79 9.20 -17.82
N ASP A 108 0.62 10.39 -18.38
CA ASP A 108 -0.59 10.81 -19.09
C ASP A 108 -0.29 11.98 -20.04
N THR A 109 -1.33 12.50 -20.70
CA THR A 109 -1.21 13.69 -21.55
C THR A 109 -0.81 14.92 -20.72
N ALA A 110 -0.19 15.90 -21.37
CA ALA A 110 0.23 17.16 -20.73
C ALA A 110 -0.94 17.89 -20.01
N GLU A 111 -2.14 17.81 -20.56
CA GLU A 111 -3.33 18.44 -19.98
C GLU A 111 -3.74 17.76 -18.66
N VAL A 112 -3.80 16.43 -18.66
CA VAL A 112 -4.10 15.63 -17.46
C VAL A 112 -3.03 15.84 -16.38
N VAL A 113 -1.76 15.86 -16.76
CA VAL A 113 -0.64 16.15 -15.84
C VAL A 113 -0.80 17.54 -15.20
N ARG A 114 -1.12 18.59 -15.97
CA ARG A 114 -1.37 19.92 -15.40
C ARG A 114 -2.58 19.95 -14.47
N GLN A 115 -3.63 19.21 -14.81
CA GLN A 115 -4.78 19.07 -13.91
C GLN A 115 -4.36 18.40 -12.58
N LYS A 116 -3.62 17.30 -12.64
CA LYS A 116 -3.10 16.61 -11.45
C LYS A 116 -2.18 17.49 -10.62
N LEU A 117 -1.36 18.31 -11.23
CA LEU A 117 -0.54 19.30 -10.53
C LEU A 117 -1.37 20.32 -9.73
N ARG A 118 -2.51 20.77 -10.28
CA ARG A 118 -3.46 21.62 -9.55
C ARG A 118 -4.11 20.90 -8.37
N GLU A 119 -4.55 19.66 -8.58
CA GLU A 119 -5.11 18.81 -7.51
C GLU A 119 -4.08 18.55 -6.41
N ALA A 120 -2.80 18.45 -6.77
CA ALA A 120 -1.69 18.25 -5.86
C ALA A 120 -1.30 19.50 -5.04
N SER A 121 -2.02 20.60 -5.15
CA SER A 121 -1.68 21.86 -4.46
C SER A 121 -1.46 21.73 -2.94
N PRO A 122 -2.18 20.86 -2.19
CA PRO A 122 -1.97 20.67 -0.76
C PRO A 122 -0.70 19.87 -0.40
N TYR A 123 0.00 19.28 -1.37
CA TYR A 123 1.12 18.37 -1.13
C TYR A 123 2.46 19.07 -1.41
N ASN A 124 3.43 18.87 -0.52
CA ASN A 124 4.76 19.47 -0.64
C ASN A 124 5.69 18.71 -1.60
N VAL A 125 5.45 17.43 -1.81
CA VAL A 125 6.30 16.54 -2.62
C VAL A 125 5.45 15.87 -3.70
N LEU A 126 5.99 15.80 -4.92
CA LEU A 126 5.36 15.11 -6.05
C LEU A 126 6.10 13.82 -6.36
N LYS A 127 5.38 12.71 -6.53
CA LYS A 127 5.92 11.45 -7.05
C LYS A 127 5.47 11.30 -8.50
N ILE A 128 6.43 11.28 -9.42
CA ILE A 128 6.15 11.22 -10.86
C ILE A 128 6.45 9.82 -11.36
N LYS A 129 5.45 9.19 -11.96
CA LYS A 129 5.63 7.93 -12.67
C LYS A 129 6.30 8.20 -14.02
N MET A 130 7.35 7.47 -14.31
CA MET A 130 8.17 7.57 -15.54
C MET A 130 8.53 6.16 -16.03
N GLY A 131 9.32 6.08 -17.09
CA GLY A 131 9.76 4.83 -17.68
C GLY A 131 9.33 4.68 -19.14
N LEU A 132 9.03 5.81 -19.82
CA LEU A 132 8.72 5.88 -21.25
C LEU A 132 9.66 6.86 -21.96
N ASP A 133 9.65 6.83 -23.29
CA ASP A 133 10.52 7.66 -24.12
C ASP A 133 10.31 9.18 -23.96
N ASN A 134 9.15 9.59 -23.45
CA ASN A 134 8.78 11.00 -23.27
C ASN A 134 9.07 11.56 -21.86
N ASP A 135 9.80 10.84 -21.03
CA ASP A 135 10.07 11.23 -19.63
C ASP A 135 10.68 12.64 -19.50
N LYS A 136 11.62 12.99 -20.36
CA LYS A 136 12.26 14.32 -20.35
C LYS A 136 11.27 15.45 -20.66
N GLU A 137 10.32 15.21 -21.54
CA GLU A 137 9.27 16.19 -21.87
C GLU A 137 8.28 16.34 -20.72
N LEU A 138 7.90 15.23 -20.09
CA LEU A 138 7.05 15.22 -18.90
C LEU A 138 7.67 16.06 -17.77
N VAL A 139 8.96 15.90 -17.51
CA VAL A 139 9.67 16.71 -16.49
C VAL A 139 9.62 18.19 -16.84
N LYS A 140 9.82 18.58 -18.12
CA LYS A 140 9.73 19.98 -18.56
C LYS A 140 8.34 20.57 -18.33
N ILE A 141 7.29 19.82 -18.63
CA ILE A 141 5.91 20.22 -18.38
C ILE A 141 5.69 20.45 -16.88
N ILE A 142 6.12 19.52 -16.05
CA ILE A 142 5.97 19.63 -14.60
C ILE A 142 6.73 20.84 -14.06
N ARG A 143 7.98 21.02 -14.50
CA ARG A 143 8.83 22.15 -14.07
C ARG A 143 8.35 23.51 -14.58
N SER A 144 7.58 23.55 -15.68
CA SER A 144 6.93 24.81 -16.07
C SER A 144 5.79 25.24 -15.14
N GLU A 145 5.27 24.32 -14.32
CA GLU A 145 4.13 24.56 -13.45
C GLU A 145 4.52 24.65 -11.96
N THR A 146 5.68 24.08 -11.55
CA THR A 146 6.06 24.01 -10.14
C THR A 146 7.54 23.74 -9.89
N ASP A 147 8.09 24.35 -8.83
CA ASP A 147 9.44 24.11 -8.29
C ASP A 147 9.46 23.12 -7.12
N ARG A 148 8.33 22.54 -6.75
CA ARG A 148 8.26 21.58 -5.63
C ARG A 148 9.21 20.40 -5.83
N PRO A 149 9.70 19.76 -4.74
CA PRO A 149 10.47 18.52 -4.81
C PRO A 149 9.76 17.44 -5.61
N ILE A 150 10.50 16.75 -6.48
CA ILE A 150 10.03 15.65 -7.31
C ILE A 150 10.78 14.38 -6.92
N CYS A 151 10.04 13.31 -6.64
CA CYS A 151 10.53 11.94 -6.63
C CYS A 151 10.15 11.27 -7.93
N VAL A 152 11.08 10.58 -8.58
CA VAL A 152 10.84 9.82 -9.81
C VAL A 152 10.74 8.34 -9.49
N ASP A 153 9.68 7.69 -9.98
CA ASP A 153 9.48 6.25 -9.87
C ASP A 153 9.27 5.67 -11.26
N VAL A 154 10.27 4.98 -11.76
CA VAL A 154 10.28 4.37 -13.10
C VAL A 154 9.76 2.93 -13.12
N ASN A 155 9.48 2.34 -11.98
CA ASN A 155 8.96 0.96 -11.86
C ASN A 155 9.72 -0.04 -12.76
N GLN A 156 11.05 -0.01 -12.70
CA GLN A 156 11.95 -0.85 -13.53
C GLN A 156 11.94 -0.52 -15.04
N GLY A 157 11.42 0.65 -15.45
CA GLY A 157 11.34 1.06 -16.84
C GLY A 157 12.65 1.58 -17.44
N TRP A 158 13.71 1.80 -16.64
CA TRP A 158 15.02 2.24 -17.11
C TRP A 158 16.06 1.13 -16.98
N ASP A 159 16.85 0.90 -18.04
CA ASP A 159 17.95 -0.07 -18.04
C ASP A 159 19.21 0.48 -17.35
N ASN A 160 19.42 1.80 -17.37
CA ASN A 160 20.50 2.47 -16.67
C ASN A 160 20.02 3.81 -16.06
N LYS A 161 20.89 4.49 -15.29
CA LYS A 161 20.60 5.76 -14.61
C LYS A 161 21.23 6.98 -15.29
N GLU A 162 21.87 6.79 -16.45
CA GLU A 162 22.58 7.85 -17.18
C GLU A 162 21.68 8.63 -18.15
#